data_f4d7fa98d8504ccce19b87c060059cc1
#
_entry.id   f4d7fa98d8504ccce19b87c060059cc1
#
_cell.length_a   1.000
_cell.length_b   1.000
_cell.length_c   1.000
_cell.angle_alpha   90.00
_cell.angle_beta   90.00
_cell.angle_gamma   90.00
#
_symmetry.space_group_name_H-M   'P 1'
#
loop_
_entity.id
_entity.type
_entity.pdbx_description
1 polymer ?
#
loop_
_entity_poly.entity_id
_entity_poly.type
_entity_poly.pdbx_seq_one_letter_code
_entity_poly.pdbx_strand_id
1 'polypeptide(L)'
;MERTLVILKPGCLQRGIVGEVISRFEKRGLKLVAMKMVQLDEEILKVHYAHLLDKPFFPWLRDGMMAAPVILCCWEGYSAVQVVRDMAGATRASKAVPGTIRGDYSLSAQENVVHTSDSIENAEIELRRFFTESDYCDYKSPLDPFKYAPDEM
;
A
#
# COMPACT_ATOMS: atom_id res chain seq x y z
N MET A 1 8.60 -15.92 -1.90
CA MET A 1 8.20 -14.52 -2.24
C MET A 1 7.00 -14.14 -1.38
N GLU A 2 7.03 -12.96 -0.76
CA GLU A 2 5.90 -12.42 0.02
C GLU A 2 5.04 -11.54 -0.85
N ARG A 3 3.75 -11.43 -0.50
CA ARG A 3 2.82 -10.46 -1.07
C ARG A 3 2.34 -9.50 0.00
N THR A 4 2.14 -8.24 -0.36
CA THR A 4 1.67 -7.20 0.55
C THR A 4 0.69 -6.26 -0.13
N LEU A 5 -0.28 -5.76 0.66
CA LEU A 5 -1.22 -4.74 0.21
C LEU A 5 -0.59 -3.36 0.34
N VAL A 6 -0.77 -2.55 -0.69
CA VAL A 6 -0.63 -1.09 -0.62
C VAL A 6 -1.93 -0.45 -1.10
N ILE A 7 -2.48 0.46 -0.31
CA ILE A 7 -3.57 1.34 -0.75
C ILE A 7 -3.00 2.72 -0.97
N LEU A 8 -3.04 3.21 -2.21
CA LEU A 8 -2.82 4.62 -2.48
C LEU A 8 -4.09 5.36 -2.09
N LYS A 9 -4.00 6.18 -1.05
CA LYS A 9 -5.13 6.89 -0.46
C LYS A 9 -5.71 7.94 -1.43
N PRO A 10 -6.93 8.44 -1.20
CA PRO A 10 -7.54 9.44 -2.06
C PRO A 10 -6.65 10.65 -2.35
N GLY A 11 -5.85 11.08 -1.38
CA GLY A 11 -4.90 12.17 -1.54
C GLY A 11 -3.88 11.95 -2.66
N CYS A 12 -3.53 10.70 -3.02
CA CYS A 12 -2.67 10.41 -4.15
C CYS A 12 -3.30 10.82 -5.48
N LEU A 13 -4.59 10.51 -5.67
CA LEU A 13 -5.34 10.87 -6.86
C LEU A 13 -5.54 12.39 -6.91
N GLN A 14 -6.01 12.97 -5.80
CA GLN A 14 -6.30 14.40 -5.68
C GLN A 14 -5.08 15.28 -5.94
N ARG A 15 -3.89 14.80 -5.58
CA ARG A 15 -2.60 15.50 -5.76
C ARG A 15 -1.85 15.10 -7.03
N GLY A 16 -2.34 14.13 -7.82
CA GLY A 16 -1.71 13.68 -9.05
C GLY A 16 -0.37 12.97 -8.87
N ILE A 17 -0.15 12.29 -7.74
CA ILE A 17 1.12 11.62 -7.41
C ILE A 17 1.06 10.10 -7.49
N VAL A 18 -0.01 9.53 -8.03
CA VAL A 18 -0.19 8.07 -8.18
C VAL A 18 0.99 7.42 -8.90
N GLY A 19 1.34 7.94 -10.08
CA GLY A 19 2.43 7.40 -10.89
C GLY A 19 3.78 7.47 -10.18
N GLU A 20 4.02 8.54 -9.43
CA GLU A 20 5.26 8.72 -8.65
C GLU A 20 5.40 7.66 -7.54
N VAL A 21 4.31 7.39 -6.82
CA VAL A 21 4.31 6.40 -5.75
C VAL A 21 4.49 4.98 -6.31
N ILE A 22 3.76 4.62 -7.37
CA ILE A 22 3.89 3.32 -8.04
C ILE A 22 5.31 3.12 -8.57
N SER A 23 5.87 4.14 -9.24
CA SER A 23 7.22 4.10 -9.78
C SER A 23 8.30 3.81 -8.72
N ARG A 24 8.11 4.25 -7.48
CA ARG A 24 9.04 3.93 -6.39
C ARG A 24 9.08 2.45 -6.06
N PHE A 25 7.93 1.80 -5.99
CA PHE A 25 7.86 0.36 -5.73
C PHE A 25 8.45 -0.45 -6.90
N GLU A 26 8.15 -0.07 -8.14
CA GLU A 26 8.73 -0.70 -9.34
C GLU A 26 10.25 -0.55 -9.39
N LYS A 27 10.76 0.66 -9.17
CA LYS A 27 12.21 0.93 -9.15
C LYS A 27 12.94 0.19 -8.03
N ARG A 28 12.26 -0.09 -6.91
CA ARG A 28 12.82 -0.91 -5.82
C ARG A 28 12.96 -2.38 -6.22
N GLY A 29 12.29 -2.79 -7.29
CA GLY A 29 12.34 -4.17 -7.81
C GLY A 29 11.13 -5.03 -7.42
N LEU A 30 10.14 -4.48 -6.72
CA LEU A 30 8.90 -5.19 -6.42
C LEU A 30 8.10 -5.49 -7.68
N LYS A 31 7.42 -6.63 -7.71
CA LYS A 31 6.58 -7.08 -8.82
C LYS A 31 5.13 -6.73 -8.52
N LEU A 32 4.48 -6.00 -9.43
CA LEU A 32 3.06 -5.70 -9.33
C LEU A 32 2.25 -6.90 -9.84
N VAL A 33 1.46 -7.54 -8.99
CA VAL A 33 0.70 -8.75 -9.33
C VAL A 33 -0.81 -8.56 -9.38
N ALA A 34 -1.32 -7.49 -8.77
CA ALA A 34 -2.71 -7.05 -8.90
C ALA A 34 -2.82 -5.55 -8.66
N MET A 35 -3.71 -4.89 -9.41
CA MET A 35 -4.01 -3.47 -9.22
C MET A 35 -5.44 -3.19 -9.64
N LYS A 36 -6.16 -2.40 -8.84
CA LYS A 36 -7.48 -1.89 -9.21
C LYS A 36 -7.80 -0.57 -8.52
N MET A 37 -8.63 0.24 -9.17
CA MET A 37 -9.18 1.48 -8.63
C MET A 37 -10.58 1.20 -8.09
N VAL A 38 -10.86 1.60 -6.86
CA VAL A 38 -12.17 1.42 -6.23
C VAL A 38 -12.56 2.64 -5.40
N GLN A 39 -13.87 2.88 -5.31
CA GLN A 39 -14.44 3.78 -4.32
C GLN A 39 -14.76 2.96 -3.07
N LEU A 40 -14.08 3.26 -1.96
CA LEU A 40 -14.38 2.59 -0.68
C LEU A 40 -15.67 3.12 -0.09
N ASP A 41 -16.38 2.24 0.62
CA ASP A 41 -17.56 2.59 1.41
C ASP A 41 -17.30 2.45 2.91
N GLU A 42 -18.26 2.90 3.72
CA GLU A 42 -18.12 2.87 5.17
C GLU A 42 -18.03 1.45 5.73
N GLU A 43 -18.72 0.48 5.10
CA GLU A 43 -18.74 -0.90 5.60
C GLU A 43 -17.38 -1.57 5.48
N ILE A 44 -16.71 -1.44 4.33
CA ILE A 44 -15.36 -1.98 4.16
C ILE A 44 -14.35 -1.27 5.06
N LEU A 45 -14.51 0.04 5.28
CA LEU A 45 -13.63 0.80 6.18
C LEU A 45 -13.78 0.38 7.64
N LYS A 46 -15.00 0.06 8.10
CA LYS A 46 -15.24 -0.48 9.44
C LYS A 46 -14.55 -1.83 9.64
N VAL A 47 -14.48 -2.66 8.62
CA VAL A 47 -13.75 -3.94 8.67
C VAL A 47 -12.24 -3.70 8.62
N HIS A 48 -11.78 -2.88 7.68
CA HIS A 48 -10.34 -2.64 7.47
C HIS A 48 -9.70 -1.93 8.66
N TYR A 49 -10.40 -0.98 9.26
CA TYR A 49 -9.96 -0.22 10.43
C TYR A 49 -10.70 -0.61 11.71
N ALA A 50 -11.10 -1.89 11.86
CA ALA A 50 -11.87 -2.36 13.01
C ALA A 50 -11.22 -2.01 14.36
N HIS A 51 -9.89 -2.05 14.43
CA HIS A 51 -9.09 -1.69 15.62
C HIS A 51 -9.09 -0.18 15.93
N LEU A 52 -9.62 0.67 15.06
CA LEU A 52 -9.67 2.13 15.20
C LEU A 52 -11.08 2.69 15.38
N LEU A 53 -12.13 1.84 15.36
CA LEU A 53 -13.53 2.27 15.41
C LEU A 53 -13.84 3.14 16.64
N ASP A 54 -13.24 2.83 17.79
CA ASP A 54 -13.44 3.54 19.05
C ASP A 54 -12.58 4.80 19.20
N LYS A 55 -11.72 5.08 18.22
CA LYS A 55 -10.84 6.22 18.27
C LYS A 55 -11.56 7.52 17.85
N PRO A 56 -11.33 8.65 18.54
CA PRO A 56 -11.98 9.92 18.23
C PRO A 56 -11.73 10.41 16.79
N PHE A 57 -10.62 10.00 16.18
CA PHE A 57 -10.25 10.39 14.82
C PHE A 57 -10.85 9.50 13.72
N PHE A 58 -11.53 8.40 14.06
CA PHE A 58 -12.07 7.48 13.04
C PHE A 58 -13.00 8.15 12.03
N PRO A 59 -13.93 9.05 12.42
CA PRO A 59 -14.80 9.75 11.45
C PRO A 59 -13.99 10.50 10.38
N TRP A 60 -12.92 11.18 10.75
CA TRP A 60 -12.05 11.90 9.79
C TRP A 60 -11.27 10.93 8.91
N LEU A 61 -10.78 9.82 9.47
CA LEU A 61 -10.11 8.76 8.69
C LEU A 61 -11.07 8.17 7.66
N ARG A 62 -12.29 7.80 8.06
CA ARG A 62 -13.35 7.29 7.19
C ARG A 62 -13.66 8.28 6.07
N ASP A 63 -13.95 9.52 6.41
CA ASP A 63 -14.34 10.56 5.44
C ASP A 63 -13.20 10.86 4.47
N GLY A 64 -11.96 10.91 4.96
CA GLY A 64 -10.76 11.06 4.12
C GLY A 64 -10.56 9.90 3.15
N MET A 65 -10.78 8.66 3.59
CA MET A 65 -10.67 7.47 2.74
C MET A 65 -11.81 7.32 1.72
N MET A 66 -12.92 8.02 1.91
CA MET A 66 -14.07 8.04 1.00
C MET A 66 -14.11 9.28 0.11
N ALA A 67 -13.21 10.25 0.30
CA ALA A 67 -13.24 11.55 -0.39
C ALA A 67 -12.99 11.44 -1.92
N ALA A 68 -12.32 10.38 -2.36
CA ALA A 68 -12.07 10.03 -3.76
C ALA A 68 -11.78 8.53 -3.84
N PRO A 69 -11.73 7.93 -5.05
CA PRO A 69 -11.27 6.56 -5.21
C PRO A 69 -9.85 6.34 -4.67
N VAL A 70 -9.56 5.08 -4.34
CA VAL A 70 -8.22 4.61 -3.97
C VAL A 70 -7.68 3.68 -5.04
N ILE A 71 -6.37 3.53 -5.09
CA ILE A 71 -5.71 2.48 -5.88
C ILE A 71 -5.25 1.38 -4.93
N LEU A 72 -5.75 0.16 -5.15
CA LEU A 72 -5.33 -1.04 -4.45
C LEU A 72 -4.24 -1.73 -5.26
N CYS A 73 -3.10 -2.01 -4.65
CA CYS A 73 -1.98 -2.72 -5.28
C CYS A 73 -1.57 -3.92 -4.44
N CYS A 74 -1.33 -5.05 -5.10
CA CYS A 74 -0.61 -6.17 -4.50
C CYS A 74 0.81 -6.21 -5.07
N TRP A 75 1.79 -6.06 -4.19
CA TRP A 75 3.21 -6.13 -4.52
C TRP A 75 3.82 -7.44 -4.04
N GLU A 76 4.65 -8.06 -4.87
CA GLU A 76 5.33 -9.32 -4.59
C GLU A 76 6.84 -9.12 -4.62
N GLY A 77 7.56 -9.74 -3.68
CA GLY A 77 9.02 -9.71 -3.63
C GLY A 77 9.59 -10.38 -2.39
N TYR A 78 10.91 -10.38 -2.28
CA TYR A 78 11.60 -10.80 -1.07
C TYR A 78 11.32 -9.82 0.07
N SER A 79 10.89 -10.33 1.23
CA SER A 79 10.56 -9.52 2.41
C SER A 79 9.64 -8.32 2.06
N ALA A 80 8.70 -8.52 1.12
CA ALA A 80 7.93 -7.42 0.52
C ALA A 80 7.18 -6.61 1.57
N VAL A 81 6.66 -7.25 2.63
CA VAL A 81 5.95 -6.56 3.71
C VAL A 81 6.86 -5.53 4.37
N GLN A 82 8.04 -5.95 4.83
CA GLN A 82 8.98 -5.05 5.51
C GLN A 82 9.54 -4.00 4.56
N VAL A 83 9.95 -4.39 3.35
CA VAL A 83 10.47 -3.47 2.34
C VAL A 83 9.48 -2.35 2.03
N VAL A 84 8.21 -2.70 1.81
CA VAL A 84 7.16 -1.71 1.52
C VAL A 84 6.91 -0.79 2.72
N ARG A 85 6.93 -1.32 3.95
CA ARG A 85 6.82 -0.48 5.15
C ARG A 85 7.96 0.52 5.29
N ASP A 86 9.19 0.07 5.07
CA ASP A 86 10.38 0.94 5.13
C ASP A 86 10.32 2.03 4.06
N MET A 87 9.87 1.68 2.85
CA MET A 87 9.66 2.63 1.77
C MET A 87 8.55 3.65 2.07
N ALA A 88 7.48 3.20 2.74
CA ALA A 88 6.39 4.10 3.15
C ALA A 88 6.84 5.12 4.21
N GLY A 89 7.66 4.69 5.14
CA GLY A 89 8.12 5.52 6.26
C GLY A 89 7.12 5.53 7.43
N ALA A 90 7.45 6.28 8.48
CA ALA A 90 6.65 6.37 9.70
C ALA A 90 5.21 6.79 9.40
N THR A 91 4.23 6.16 10.09
CA THR A 91 2.79 6.46 9.94
C THR A 91 2.49 7.93 10.18
N ARG A 92 3.07 8.53 11.20
CA ARG A 92 3.05 9.99 11.39
C ARG A 92 4.06 10.62 10.44
N ALA A 93 3.59 11.13 9.31
CA ALA A 93 4.46 11.59 8.22
C ALA A 93 5.45 12.70 8.64
N SER A 94 5.09 13.55 9.61
CA SER A 94 6.02 14.55 10.15
C SER A 94 7.27 13.96 10.83
N LYS A 95 7.25 12.66 11.14
CA LYS A 95 8.40 11.90 11.67
C LYS A 95 9.02 10.97 10.64
N ALA A 96 8.46 10.89 9.45
CA ALA A 96 8.99 10.05 8.39
C ALA A 96 10.30 10.64 7.84
N VAL A 97 11.28 9.76 7.65
CA VAL A 97 12.59 10.17 7.13
C VAL A 97 12.46 10.59 5.67
N PRO A 98 13.08 11.70 5.24
CA PRO A 98 13.18 12.07 3.84
C PRO A 98 13.72 10.92 2.98
N GLY A 99 13.16 10.74 1.79
CA GLY A 99 13.44 9.58 0.93
C GLY A 99 12.37 8.48 1.03
N THR A 100 11.66 8.41 2.14
CA THR A 100 10.45 7.58 2.24
C THR A 100 9.27 8.27 1.55
N ILE A 101 8.24 7.50 1.17
CA ILE A 101 7.04 8.06 0.52
C ILE A 101 6.39 9.13 1.39
N ARG A 102 6.18 8.83 2.67
CA ARG A 102 5.58 9.79 3.61
C ARG A 102 6.50 10.96 3.93
N GLY A 103 7.81 10.71 4.02
CA GLY A 103 8.79 11.75 4.27
C GLY A 103 8.90 12.76 3.13
N ASP A 104 8.67 12.34 1.89
CA ASP A 104 8.74 13.20 0.70
C ASP A 104 7.40 13.88 0.36
N TYR A 105 6.26 13.24 0.67
CA TYR A 105 4.96 13.67 0.17
C TYR A 105 3.94 14.04 1.24
N SER A 106 4.22 13.89 2.52
CA SER A 106 3.24 14.16 3.56
C SER A 106 3.83 14.79 4.82
N LEU A 107 2.97 15.49 5.55
CA LEU A 107 3.24 16.03 6.89
C LEU A 107 2.22 15.52 7.93
N SER A 108 1.12 14.94 7.49
CA SER A 108 -0.01 14.52 8.32
C SER A 108 0.13 13.10 8.83
N ALA A 109 -0.53 12.79 9.94
CA ALA A 109 -0.66 11.42 10.44
C ALA A 109 -1.75 10.63 9.71
N GLN A 110 -2.79 11.28 9.18
CA GLN A 110 -3.91 10.64 8.49
C GLN A 110 -3.83 10.80 6.97
N GLU A 111 -3.55 12.01 6.49
CA GLU A 111 -3.28 12.30 5.08
C GLU A 111 -1.83 11.91 4.74
N ASN A 112 -1.51 10.62 4.91
CA ASN A 112 -0.15 10.11 4.86
C ASN A 112 0.14 9.24 3.63
N VAL A 113 -0.55 9.52 2.53
CA VAL A 113 -0.32 9.03 1.15
C VAL A 113 -0.72 7.57 0.94
N VAL A 114 -0.20 6.65 1.74
CA VAL A 114 -0.42 5.21 1.55
C VAL A 114 -0.82 4.51 2.84
N HIS A 115 -1.59 3.42 2.70
CA HIS A 115 -1.67 2.35 3.69
C HIS A 115 -0.78 1.21 3.23
N THR A 116 -0.10 0.55 4.16
CA THR A 116 0.70 -0.65 3.93
C THR A 116 0.43 -1.66 5.03
N SER A 117 0.36 -2.94 4.68
CA SER A 117 0.22 -4.01 5.68
C SER A 117 1.39 -4.00 6.66
N ASP A 118 1.13 -4.33 7.92
CA ASP A 118 2.11 -4.22 9.01
C ASP A 118 2.78 -5.56 9.39
N SER A 119 2.24 -6.67 8.90
CA SER A 119 2.81 -8.02 9.08
C SER A 119 2.41 -8.92 7.91
N ILE A 120 3.05 -10.09 7.80
CA ILE A 120 2.71 -11.09 6.79
C ILE A 120 1.27 -11.57 6.99
N GLU A 121 0.88 -11.86 8.23
CA GLU A 121 -0.47 -12.31 8.57
C GLU A 121 -1.52 -11.27 8.20
N ASN A 122 -1.30 -10.01 8.53
CA ASN A 122 -2.21 -8.93 8.18
C ASN A 122 -2.24 -8.68 6.66
N ALA A 123 -1.10 -8.81 5.98
CA ALA A 123 -1.05 -8.71 4.52
C ALA A 123 -1.96 -9.75 3.84
N GLU A 124 -1.93 -11.01 4.30
CA GLU A 124 -2.80 -12.06 3.77
C GLU A 124 -4.29 -11.75 4.01
N ILE A 125 -4.64 -11.32 5.23
CA ILE A 125 -6.02 -10.96 5.59
C ILE A 125 -6.51 -9.78 4.75
N GLU A 126 -5.70 -8.73 4.63
CA GLU A 126 -6.04 -7.53 3.89
C GLU A 126 -6.14 -7.79 2.38
N LEU A 127 -5.23 -8.59 1.81
CA LEU A 127 -5.29 -8.99 0.40
C LEU A 127 -6.57 -9.76 0.08
N ARG A 128 -6.97 -10.73 0.92
CA ARG A 128 -8.24 -11.46 0.75
C ARG A 128 -9.47 -10.59 0.91
N ARG A 129 -9.38 -9.49 1.65
CA ARG A 129 -10.47 -8.51 1.81
C ARG A 129 -10.73 -7.74 0.53
N PHE A 130 -9.67 -7.38 -0.20
CA PHE A 130 -9.75 -6.47 -1.32
C PHE A 130 -9.62 -7.14 -2.70
N PHE A 131 -9.03 -8.34 -2.77
CA PHE A 131 -8.78 -9.05 -4.03
C PHE A 131 -9.39 -10.45 -4.01
N THR A 132 -9.83 -10.89 -5.19
CA THR A 132 -10.22 -12.28 -5.48
C THR A 132 -9.09 -12.96 -6.25
N GLU A 133 -9.13 -14.29 -6.34
CA GLU A 133 -8.11 -15.04 -7.11
C GLU A 133 -8.00 -14.59 -8.57
N SER A 134 -9.11 -14.14 -9.17
CA SER A 134 -9.14 -13.64 -10.55
C SER A 134 -8.50 -12.27 -10.75
N ASP A 135 -8.25 -11.53 -9.67
CA ASP A 135 -7.59 -10.22 -9.75
C ASP A 135 -6.07 -10.34 -9.90
N TYR A 136 -5.49 -11.51 -9.58
CA TYR A 136 -4.05 -11.70 -9.64
C TYR A 136 -3.59 -12.12 -11.03
N CYS A 137 -2.49 -11.50 -11.47
CA CYS A 137 -1.81 -11.87 -12.70
C CYS A 137 -0.49 -12.60 -12.36
N ASP A 138 -0.39 -13.86 -12.77
CA ASP A 138 0.87 -14.59 -12.68
C ASP A 138 1.67 -14.41 -13.97
N TYR A 139 2.86 -13.83 -13.84
CA TYR A 139 3.78 -13.62 -14.95
C TYR A 139 5.22 -13.66 -14.45
N LYS A 140 6.13 -14.06 -15.32
CA LYS A 140 7.57 -14.00 -15.03
C LYS A 140 8.12 -12.63 -15.45
N SER A 141 8.80 -11.96 -14.54
CA SER A 141 9.54 -10.75 -14.89
C SER A 141 10.86 -11.13 -15.57
N PRO A 142 11.16 -10.63 -16.76
CA PRO A 142 12.47 -10.87 -17.40
C PRO A 142 13.62 -10.23 -16.64
N LEU A 143 13.31 -9.37 -15.66
CA LEU A 143 14.30 -8.68 -14.82
C LEU A 143 14.66 -9.44 -13.54
N ASP A 144 13.95 -10.53 -13.20
CA ASP A 144 14.22 -11.29 -11.98
C ASP A 144 15.67 -11.76 -11.87
N PRO A 145 16.35 -12.25 -12.93
CA PRO A 145 17.75 -12.63 -12.87
C PRO A 145 18.73 -11.46 -12.60
N PHE A 146 18.26 -10.23 -12.71
CA PHE A 146 19.04 -9.02 -12.41
C PHE A 146 18.69 -8.40 -11.06
N LYS A 147 17.64 -8.92 -10.39
CA LYS A 147 17.19 -8.45 -9.09
C LYS A 147 17.62 -9.35 -7.95
N TYR A 148 17.75 -10.64 -8.22
CA TYR A 148 17.98 -11.68 -7.22
C TYR A 148 19.19 -12.53 -7.60
N ALA A 149 19.94 -12.99 -6.61
CA ALA A 149 20.97 -14.00 -6.83
C ALA A 149 20.31 -15.34 -7.19
N PRO A 150 21.04 -16.24 -7.91
CA PRO A 150 20.47 -17.53 -8.33
C PRO A 150 19.97 -18.43 -7.18
N ASP A 151 20.52 -18.29 -5.99
CA ASP A 151 20.14 -19.02 -4.77
C ASP A 151 18.98 -18.37 -4.00
N GLU A 152 18.50 -17.22 -4.47
CA GLU A 152 17.33 -16.49 -3.92
C GLU A 152 16.07 -16.66 -4.77
N MET A 153 16.16 -17.30 -5.95
CA MET A 153 15.03 -17.46 -6.87
C MET A 153 14.25 -18.76 -6.67
#